data_3404e0cff902eb2b03b520517e55f966
#
_entry.id   3404e0cff902eb2b03b520517e55f966
#
_cell.length_a   1.000
_cell.length_b   1.000
_cell.length_c   1.000
_cell.angle_alpha   90.00
_cell.angle_beta   90.00
_cell.angle_gamma   90.00
#
_symmetry.space_group_name_H-M   'P 1'
#
loop_
_entity.id
_entity.type
_entity.pdbx_description
1 polymer ?
#
loop_
_entity_poly.entity_id
_entity_poly.type
_entity_poly.pdbx_seq_one_letter_code
_entity_poly.pdbx_strand_id
1 'polypeptide(L)' 'MFDVVNAVRREIEPRGCEILHTHRFSRRPLIKITRPRAPLPGNGLFNIQVVVKGVSREFQAAAVCGCILYWQ' A
#
# COMPACT_ATOMS: atom_id res chain seq x y z
N MET A 1 13.75 14.30 9.89
CA MET A 1 12.59 14.34 8.98
C MET A 1 11.85 13.01 9.06
N PHE A 2 10.55 13.06 9.25
CA PHE A 2 9.75 11.85 9.34
C PHE A 2 9.65 11.17 7.97
N ASP A 3 10.03 9.91 7.90
CA ASP A 3 9.96 9.15 6.67
C ASP A 3 8.80 8.17 6.74
N VAL A 4 7.73 8.51 6.03
CA VAL A 4 6.49 7.72 6.02
C VAL A 4 6.74 6.33 5.43
N VAL A 5 7.60 6.24 4.41
CA VAL A 5 7.91 4.96 3.76
C VAL A 5 8.59 4.02 4.76
N ASN A 6 9.52 4.53 5.57
CA ASN A 6 10.16 3.70 6.59
C ASN A 6 9.18 3.25 7.66
N ALA A 7 8.23 4.11 8.06
CA ALA A 7 7.19 3.73 9.01
C ALA A 7 6.33 2.59 8.46
N VAL A 8 5.95 2.69 7.19
CA VAL A 8 5.18 1.63 6.52
C VAL A 8 5.99 0.34 6.46
N ARG A 9 7.26 0.43 6.10
CA ARG A 9 8.13 -0.75 6.01
C ARG A 9 8.19 -1.50 7.35
N ARG A 10 8.31 -0.77 8.45
CA ARG A 10 8.33 -1.39 9.78
C ARG A 10 7.04 -2.13 10.11
N GLU A 11 5.91 -1.63 9.58
CA GLU A 11 4.63 -2.27 9.82
C GLU A 11 4.42 -3.51 8.95
N ILE A 12 4.91 -3.50 7.72
CA ILE A 12 4.61 -4.58 6.78
C ILE A 12 5.65 -5.69 6.76
N GLU A 13 6.92 -5.40 7.07
CA GLU A 13 7.97 -6.42 7.03
C GLU A 13 7.68 -7.61 7.96
N PRO A 14 7.22 -7.41 9.21
CA PRO A 14 6.90 -8.56 10.07
C PRO A 14 5.76 -9.43 9.52
N ARG A 15 4.99 -8.92 8.56
CA ARG A 15 3.89 -9.63 7.93
C ARG A 15 4.28 -10.27 6.61
N GLY A 16 5.58 -10.29 6.32
CA GLY A 16 6.10 -10.91 5.10
C GLY A 16 5.89 -10.10 3.83
N CYS A 17 5.71 -8.80 3.96
CA CYS A 17 5.49 -7.92 2.82
C CYS A 17 6.75 -7.15 2.47
N GLU A 18 6.89 -6.80 1.18
CA GLU A 18 7.94 -5.94 0.69
C GLU A 18 7.33 -4.81 -0.13
N ILE A 19 7.98 -3.66 -0.12
CA ILE A 19 7.60 -2.53 -0.96
C ILE A 19 8.11 -2.78 -2.36
N LEU A 20 7.19 -2.81 -3.33
CA LEU A 20 7.53 -3.02 -4.73
C LEU A 20 7.67 -1.70 -5.47
N HIS A 21 6.83 -0.73 -5.16
CA HIS A 21 6.82 0.53 -5.86
C HIS A 21 6.15 1.61 -5.01
N THR A 22 6.60 2.84 -5.15
CA THR A 22 6.03 3.97 -4.42
C THR A 22 5.59 5.03 -5.41
N HIS A 23 4.33 5.42 -5.32
CA HIS A 23 3.77 6.51 -6.11
C HIS A 23 3.36 7.64 -5.18
N ARG A 24 3.72 8.86 -5.56
CA ARG A 24 3.27 10.04 -4.81
C ARG A 24 2.17 10.71 -5.59
N PHE A 25 0.94 10.47 -5.17
CA PHE A 25 -0.22 11.13 -5.73
C PHE A 25 -0.84 12.01 -4.68
N SER A 26 -1.01 13.29 -5.01
CA SER A 26 -1.78 14.19 -4.19
C SER A 26 -1.28 14.21 -2.72
N ARG A 27 -2.15 13.93 -1.77
CA ARG A 27 -1.86 14.08 -0.34
C ARG A 27 -1.37 12.81 0.33
N ARG A 28 -1.61 11.64 -0.29
CA ARG A 28 -1.27 10.37 0.32
C ARG A 28 -0.40 9.55 -0.62
N PRO A 29 0.74 9.06 -0.15
CA PRO A 29 1.53 8.14 -0.95
C PRO A 29 0.75 6.87 -1.24
N LEU A 30 0.88 6.38 -2.46
CA LEU A 30 0.31 5.11 -2.89
C LEU A 30 1.46 4.13 -3.05
N ILE A 31 1.46 3.05 -2.28
CA ILE A 31 2.58 2.13 -2.20
C ILE A 31 2.13 0.74 -2.61
N LYS A 32 2.77 0.20 -3.65
CA LYS A 32 2.53 -1.18 -4.07
C LYS A 32 3.40 -2.10 -3.25
N ILE A 33 2.79 -3.13 -2.67
CA ILE A 33 3.47 -4.10 -1.83
C ILE A 33 3.17 -5.52 -2.31
N THR A 34 3.94 -6.49 -1.84
CA THR A 34 3.61 -7.88 -2.02
C THR A 34 2.38 -8.23 -1.18
N ARG A 35 1.69 -9.33 -1.55
CA ARG A 35 0.49 -9.74 -0.84
C ARG A 35 0.79 -10.05 0.62
N PRO A 36 0.07 -9.43 1.58
CA PRO A 36 0.30 -9.72 2.99
C PRO A 36 -0.08 -11.14 3.35
N ARG A 37 0.73 -11.76 4.20
CA ARG A 37 0.44 -13.08 4.74
C ARG A 37 -0.35 -13.01 6.04
N ALA A 38 -0.40 -11.85 6.66
CA ALA A 38 -1.11 -11.61 7.90
C ALA A 38 -1.92 -10.32 7.76
N PRO A 39 -3.00 -10.14 8.54
CA PRO A 39 -3.78 -8.92 8.47
C PRO A 39 -2.95 -7.68 8.74
N LEU A 40 -3.15 -6.64 7.95
CA LEU A 40 -2.50 -5.36 8.15
C LEU A 40 -3.25 -4.56 9.22
N PRO A 41 -2.54 -3.71 9.98
CA PRO A 41 -3.21 -2.81 10.92
C PRO A 41 -4.03 -1.77 10.16
N GLY A 42 -5.11 -1.30 10.75
CA GLY A 42 -5.89 -0.22 10.17
C GLY A 42 -7.37 -0.55 10.11
N ASN A 43 -8.09 0.22 9.31
CA ASN A 43 -9.55 0.24 9.30
C ASN A 43 -10.17 -0.76 8.32
N GLY A 44 -9.47 -1.83 7.99
CA GLY A 44 -9.99 -2.85 7.10
C GLY A 44 -9.54 -2.69 5.67
N LEU A 45 -9.96 -3.62 4.84
CA LEU A 45 -9.57 -3.67 3.44
C LEU A 45 -10.59 -2.94 2.57
N PHE A 46 -10.12 -2.35 1.50
CA PHE A 46 -10.97 -1.77 0.47
C PHE A 46 -10.35 -2.00 -0.90
N ASN A 47 -11.13 -1.78 -1.94
CA ASN A 47 -10.66 -1.97 -3.31
C ASN A 47 -10.37 -0.62 -3.94
N ILE A 48 -9.30 -0.56 -4.73
CA ILE A 48 -8.98 0.63 -5.53
C ILE A 48 -8.87 0.23 -6.99
N GLN A 49 -9.14 1.18 -7.86
CA GLN A 49 -8.91 1.00 -9.29
C GLN A 49 -7.72 1.83 -9.72
N VAL A 50 -6.80 1.19 -10.44
CA VAL A 50 -5.61 1.85 -10.99
C VAL A 50 -5.64 1.70 -12.50
N VAL A 51 -5.49 2.79 -13.21
CA VAL A 51 -5.43 2.79 -14.67
C VAL A 51 -3.97 2.82 -15.10
N VAL A 52 -3.55 1.77 -15.79
CA VAL A 52 -2.19 1.67 -16.33
C VAL A 52 -2.29 1.44 -17.83
N LYS A 53 -1.71 2.32 -18.62
CA LYS A 53 -1.72 2.25 -20.09
C LYS A 53 -3.13 2.07 -20.65
N GLY A 54 -4.10 2.78 -20.09
CA GLY A 54 -5.48 2.71 -20.53
C GLY A 54 -6.26 1.49 -20.05
N VAL A 55 -5.64 0.62 -19.28
CA VAL A 55 -6.30 -0.56 -18.72
C VAL A 55 -6.58 -0.33 -17.25
N SER A 56 -7.84 -0.46 -16.86
CA SER A 56 -8.24 -0.33 -15.47
C SER A 56 -8.10 -1.68 -14.77
N ARG A 57 -7.43 -1.69 -13.63
CA ARG A 57 -7.27 -2.89 -12.81
C ARG A 57 -7.71 -2.59 -11.38
N GLU A 58 -8.30 -3.58 -10.76
CA GLU A 58 -8.74 -3.49 -9.38
C GLU A 58 -7.75 -4.21 -8.47
N PHE A 59 -7.39 -3.54 -7.37
CA PHE A 59 -6.47 -4.08 -6.38
C PHE A 59 -7.10 -4.00 -4.99
N GLN A 60 -6.73 -4.92 -4.13
CA GLN A 60 -7.03 -4.78 -2.72
C GLN A 60 -6.07 -3.77 -2.10
N ALA A 61 -6.57 -3.01 -1.14
CA ALA A 61 -5.82 -1.94 -0.52
C ALA A 61 -6.14 -1.81 0.96
N ALA A 62 -5.25 -1.15 1.69
CA ALA A 62 -5.43 -0.85 3.10
C ALA A 62 -4.74 0.48 3.40
N ALA A 63 -5.30 1.25 4.33
CA ALA A 63 -4.70 2.49 4.80
C ALA A 63 -3.81 2.20 6.01
N VAL A 64 -2.52 2.48 5.90
CA VAL A 64 -1.55 2.22 6.95
C VAL A 64 -0.63 3.42 7.05
N CYS A 65 -0.45 3.97 8.26
CA CYS A 65 0.43 5.10 8.53
C CYS A 65 0.17 6.31 7.62
N GLY A 66 -1.08 6.55 7.27
CA GLY A 66 -1.43 7.65 6.38
C GLY A 66 -1.16 7.40 4.91
N CYS A 67 -0.71 6.21 4.56
CA CYS A 67 -0.47 5.80 3.18
C CYS A 67 -1.50 4.78 2.75
N ILE A 68 -1.67 4.66 1.44
CA ILE A 68 -2.51 3.61 0.88
C ILE A 68 -1.60 2.53 0.32
N LEU A 69 -1.69 1.33 0.90
CA LEU A 69 -0.96 0.16 0.42
C LEU A 69 -1.88 -0.66 -0.45
N TYR A 70 -1.38 -1.17 -1.58
CA TYR A 70 -2.18 -2.01 -2.46
C TYR A 70 -1.37 -3.19 -2.97
N TRP A 71 -2.07 -4.26 -3.33
CA TRP A 71 -1.46 -5.51 -3.80
C TRP A 71 -2.43 -6.29 -4.66
N GLN A 72 -1.90 -7.24 -5.41
CA GLN A 72 -2.68 -8.18 -6.20
C GLN A 72 -2.97 -9.46 -5.43
#